data_edf0f9a8ebffd6582f0c13d0a211ad1f
#
_entry.id   edf0f9a8ebffd6582f0c13d0a211ad1f
#
_cell.length_a   1.000
_cell.length_b   1.000
_cell.length_c   1.000
_cell.angle_alpha   90.00
_cell.angle_beta   90.00
_cell.angle_gamma   90.00
#
_symmetry.space_group_name_H-M   'P 1'
#
loop_
_entity.id
_entity.type
_entity.pdbx_description
1 polymer ?
#
loop_
_entity_poly.entity_id
_entity_poly.type
_entity_poly.pdbx_seq_one_letter_code
_entity_poly.pdbx_strand_id
1 'polypeptide(L)'
;IQFTSGTTGSPKGATLTHFNVLNNGYFTGESLKFTSDDRLCVPVPLYHCFGMVLSNIAALTHGAALIYPDEAFDPLSVLEAVQEEKCTGLHGVPTMFIAELEHPKFKEFDLSSLRTGIMAGSPCPIEIMRRVVDEMYCSEMIIAYGMTETSPVITSSETDDPIEKQVSTVGRIFPHVEVKIIDENGRIVAPGQTGELLARGYNVMQGYWDDIEKTEESIDEAGWMHTGDLATMDPEGFCNIVGRVKDMVIRGGENIYPREIEEYLYRHPNISDVQVFGVPDVKFVEELCAWIILKPDTSCSEEEIREFCRGQIAHYKIPRYIRFVKEYPMTITGKVQKFAMRDKMIEELDLNQAKTA
;
A
#
# COMPACT_ATOMS: atom_id res chain seq x y z
N ILE A 1 -17.50 8.91 -10.88
CA ILE A 1 -17.59 7.65 -10.10
C ILE A 1 -16.34 6.86 -10.34
N GLN A 2 -15.64 6.51 -9.25
CA GLN A 2 -14.45 5.68 -9.27
C GLN A 2 -14.76 4.34 -8.62
N PHE A 3 -14.65 3.25 -9.38
CA PHE A 3 -14.91 1.92 -8.83
C PHE A 3 -13.74 1.43 -7.97
N THR A 4 -14.07 0.82 -6.83
CA THR A 4 -13.10 0.13 -5.97
C THR A 4 -13.20 -1.38 -6.21
N SER A 5 -12.08 -2.06 -6.12
CA SER A 5 -12.03 -3.53 -6.18
C SER A 5 -12.45 -4.14 -4.85
N GLY A 6 -13.68 -3.95 -4.40
CA GLY A 6 -14.13 -4.39 -3.07
C GLY A 6 -13.50 -5.72 -2.62
N THR A 7 -12.88 -5.73 -1.44
CA THR A 7 -12.28 -6.94 -0.84
C THR A 7 -13.30 -8.00 -0.44
N THR A 8 -14.60 -7.71 -0.58
CA THR A 8 -15.71 -8.54 -0.09
C THR A 8 -16.76 -8.88 -1.16
N GLY A 9 -16.50 -8.65 -2.45
CA GLY A 9 -17.48 -8.98 -3.49
C GLY A 9 -17.55 -7.98 -4.64
N SER A 10 -18.74 -7.45 -4.94
CA SER A 10 -18.96 -6.54 -6.07
C SER A 10 -18.21 -5.22 -5.92
N PRO A 11 -17.68 -4.66 -7.02
CA PRO A 11 -17.06 -3.35 -7.01
C PRO A 11 -18.05 -2.26 -6.52
N LYS A 12 -17.56 -1.31 -5.72
CA LYS A 12 -18.34 -0.18 -5.24
C LYS A 12 -17.94 1.09 -5.98
N GLY A 13 -18.89 1.92 -6.34
CA GLY A 13 -18.64 3.18 -7.02
C GLY A 13 -18.49 4.35 -6.05
N ALA A 14 -17.27 4.74 -5.68
CA ALA A 14 -17.05 5.95 -4.89
C ALA A 14 -17.37 7.20 -5.73
N THR A 15 -18.23 8.07 -5.22
CA THR A 15 -18.65 9.32 -5.88
C THR A 15 -17.72 10.45 -5.46
N LEU A 16 -16.80 10.81 -6.36
CA LEU A 16 -15.83 11.89 -6.16
C LEU A 16 -16.26 13.14 -6.93
N THR A 17 -16.21 14.28 -6.27
CA THR A 17 -16.49 15.57 -6.90
C THR A 17 -15.25 16.12 -7.58
N HIS A 18 -15.42 17.10 -8.50
CA HIS A 18 -14.29 17.85 -9.04
C HIS A 18 -13.48 18.55 -7.94
N PHE A 19 -14.14 18.99 -6.86
CA PHE A 19 -13.49 19.62 -5.72
C PHE A 19 -12.56 18.63 -5.00
N ASN A 20 -13.02 17.39 -4.78
CA ASN A 20 -12.18 16.36 -4.18
C ASN A 20 -10.92 16.10 -5.02
N VAL A 21 -11.12 15.72 -6.29
CA VAL A 21 -10.02 15.25 -7.14
C VAL A 21 -9.05 16.36 -7.53
N LEU A 22 -9.57 17.58 -7.79
CA LEU A 22 -8.73 18.70 -8.20
C LEU A 22 -7.79 19.14 -7.07
N ASN A 23 -8.34 19.32 -5.85
CA ASN A 23 -7.51 19.71 -4.70
C ASN A 23 -6.51 18.61 -4.32
N ASN A 24 -6.91 17.33 -4.35
CA ASN A 24 -5.99 16.25 -4.01
C ASN A 24 -4.85 16.14 -5.02
N GLY A 25 -5.14 16.29 -6.33
CA GLY A 25 -4.11 16.33 -7.37
C GLY A 25 -3.21 17.56 -7.26
N TYR A 26 -3.78 18.75 -6.99
CA TYR A 26 -3.00 19.97 -6.79
C TYR A 26 -1.99 19.82 -5.64
N PHE A 27 -2.43 19.43 -4.45
CA PHE A 27 -1.52 19.25 -3.31
C PHE A 27 -0.53 18.09 -3.53
N THR A 28 -0.87 17.09 -4.33
CA THR A 28 0.08 16.05 -4.74
C THR A 28 1.22 16.65 -5.57
N GLY A 29 0.90 17.50 -6.54
CA GLY A 29 1.92 18.18 -7.34
C GLY A 29 2.80 19.13 -6.51
N GLU A 30 2.21 19.84 -5.53
CA GLU A 30 2.96 20.64 -4.56
C GLU A 30 3.94 19.75 -3.74
N SER A 31 3.50 18.59 -3.22
CA SER A 31 4.35 17.67 -2.47
C SER A 31 5.51 17.11 -3.30
N LEU A 32 5.30 16.91 -4.61
CA LEU A 32 6.32 16.48 -5.57
C LEU A 32 7.19 17.62 -6.09
N LYS A 33 6.86 18.87 -5.70
CA LYS A 33 7.51 20.08 -6.20
C LYS A 33 7.51 20.16 -7.73
N PHE A 34 6.37 19.77 -8.34
CA PHE A 34 6.22 19.82 -9.81
C PHE A 34 6.24 21.25 -10.34
N THR A 35 6.85 21.39 -11.50
CA THR A 35 6.90 22.61 -12.30
C THR A 35 6.58 22.30 -13.76
N SER A 36 6.48 23.33 -14.61
CA SER A 36 6.32 23.15 -16.06
C SER A 36 7.49 22.46 -16.77
N ASP A 37 8.63 22.35 -16.10
CA ASP A 37 9.82 21.69 -16.65
C ASP A 37 9.83 20.18 -16.37
N ASP A 38 8.91 19.71 -15.51
CA ASP A 38 8.83 18.31 -15.14
C ASP A 38 8.12 17.45 -16.20
N ARG A 39 8.56 16.21 -16.30
CA ARG A 39 8.08 15.19 -17.23
C ARG A 39 7.80 13.92 -16.44
N LEU A 40 6.54 13.62 -16.21
CA LEU A 40 6.11 12.49 -15.39
C LEU A 40 5.84 11.26 -16.24
N CYS A 41 6.57 10.18 -16.01
CA CYS A 41 6.28 8.85 -16.55
C CYS A 41 5.16 8.20 -15.72
N VAL A 42 4.10 7.74 -16.41
CA VAL A 42 2.85 7.24 -15.79
C VAL A 42 2.54 5.82 -16.27
N PRO A 43 3.19 4.79 -15.71
CA PRO A 43 2.89 3.40 -16.05
C PRO A 43 1.67 2.84 -15.29
N VAL A 44 1.14 3.60 -14.31
CA VAL A 44 -0.01 3.20 -13.50
C VAL A 44 -1.33 3.36 -14.26
N PRO A 45 -2.34 2.48 -14.03
CA PRO A 45 -3.59 2.52 -14.76
C PRO A 45 -4.37 3.83 -14.59
N LEU A 46 -4.81 4.44 -15.69
CA LEU A 46 -5.55 5.71 -15.68
C LEU A 46 -7.00 5.59 -15.16
N TYR A 47 -7.55 4.39 -15.12
CA TYR A 47 -8.85 4.09 -14.49
C TYR A 47 -8.77 3.95 -12.96
N HIS A 48 -7.59 4.08 -12.37
CA HIS A 48 -7.37 4.12 -10.92
C HIS A 48 -7.03 5.53 -10.46
N CYS A 49 -7.39 5.91 -9.22
CA CYS A 49 -7.09 7.24 -8.66
C CYS A 49 -5.59 7.57 -8.72
N PHE A 50 -4.70 6.59 -8.67
CA PHE A 50 -3.28 6.83 -8.79
C PHE A 50 -2.95 7.45 -10.16
N GLY A 51 -3.37 6.84 -11.26
CA GLY A 51 -3.15 7.40 -12.59
C GLY A 51 -3.99 8.67 -12.85
N MET A 52 -5.28 8.64 -12.47
CA MET A 52 -6.17 9.76 -12.74
C MET A 52 -5.83 11.01 -11.92
N VAL A 53 -5.72 10.88 -10.59
CA VAL A 53 -5.57 12.04 -9.70
C VAL A 53 -4.11 12.34 -9.41
N LEU A 54 -3.35 11.36 -8.86
CA LEU A 54 -1.98 11.60 -8.41
C LEU A 54 -1.00 11.78 -9.58
N SER A 55 -1.35 11.27 -10.78
CA SER A 55 -0.53 11.49 -11.98
C SER A 55 -1.11 12.60 -12.84
N ASN A 56 -2.27 12.39 -13.48
CA ASN A 56 -2.78 13.31 -14.48
C ASN A 56 -3.13 14.68 -13.90
N ILE A 57 -3.93 14.73 -12.82
CA ILE A 57 -4.36 16.03 -12.26
C ILE A 57 -3.19 16.74 -11.60
N ALA A 58 -2.32 16.02 -10.89
CA ALA A 58 -1.11 16.61 -10.29
C ALA A 58 -0.20 17.27 -11.35
N ALA A 59 0.08 16.57 -12.45
CA ALA A 59 0.90 17.12 -13.53
C ALA A 59 0.20 18.31 -14.22
N LEU A 60 -1.08 18.18 -14.56
CA LEU A 60 -1.84 19.22 -15.25
C LEU A 60 -1.95 20.52 -14.44
N THR A 61 -2.14 20.42 -13.11
CA THR A 61 -2.24 21.61 -12.25
C THR A 61 -0.93 22.37 -12.13
N HIS A 62 0.20 21.76 -12.45
CA HIS A 62 1.55 22.34 -12.38
C HIS A 62 2.18 22.57 -13.75
N GLY A 63 1.47 22.25 -14.84
CA GLY A 63 1.96 22.40 -16.20
C GLY A 63 3.03 21.38 -16.60
N ALA A 64 3.21 20.33 -15.83
CA ALA A 64 4.16 19.24 -16.12
C ALA A 64 3.66 18.37 -17.29
N ALA A 65 4.59 17.83 -18.07
CA ALA A 65 4.29 16.91 -19.16
C ALA A 65 3.97 15.50 -18.63
N LEU A 66 3.07 14.80 -19.33
CA LEU A 66 2.68 13.42 -19.04
C LEU A 66 3.22 12.50 -20.13
N ILE A 67 3.96 11.48 -19.74
CA ILE A 67 4.50 10.45 -20.62
C ILE A 67 3.86 9.11 -20.26
N TYR A 68 3.18 8.50 -21.21
CA TYR A 68 2.57 7.18 -21.07
C TYR A 68 3.42 6.16 -21.81
N PRO A 69 4.14 5.27 -21.10
CA PRO A 69 5.13 4.40 -21.72
C PRO A 69 4.50 3.34 -22.63
N ASP A 70 3.32 2.81 -22.25
CA ASP A 70 2.60 1.81 -23.05
C ASP A 70 1.11 1.78 -22.63
N GLU A 71 0.28 0.95 -23.31
CA GLU A 71 -1.12 0.70 -22.98
C GLU A 71 -1.30 -0.05 -21.65
N ALA A 72 -0.32 -0.88 -21.28
CA ALA A 72 -0.23 -1.63 -20.03
C ALA A 72 1.18 -1.51 -19.44
N PHE A 73 1.33 -1.83 -18.16
CA PHE A 73 2.65 -1.83 -17.55
C PHE A 73 3.56 -2.88 -18.19
N ASP A 74 4.66 -2.43 -18.75
CA ASP A 74 5.82 -3.22 -19.15
C ASP A 74 7.10 -2.54 -18.64
N PRO A 75 7.95 -3.22 -17.85
CA PRO A 75 9.13 -2.59 -17.25
C PRO A 75 10.13 -2.09 -18.28
N LEU A 76 10.25 -2.76 -19.44
CA LEU A 76 11.16 -2.32 -20.50
C LEU A 76 10.69 -1.02 -21.11
N SER A 77 9.41 -0.93 -21.48
CA SER A 77 8.81 0.29 -22.05
C SER A 77 8.91 1.49 -21.09
N VAL A 78 8.81 1.26 -19.75
CA VAL A 78 9.03 2.31 -18.75
C VAL A 78 10.47 2.81 -18.78
N LEU A 79 11.45 1.90 -18.75
CA LEU A 79 12.89 2.27 -18.77
C LEU A 79 13.25 3.03 -20.05
N GLU A 80 12.76 2.57 -21.20
CA GLU A 80 12.92 3.23 -22.50
C GLU A 80 12.30 4.63 -22.48
N ALA A 81 11.06 4.78 -22.05
CA ALA A 81 10.38 6.07 -21.98
C ALA A 81 11.08 7.07 -21.04
N VAL A 82 11.56 6.61 -19.88
CA VAL A 82 12.31 7.46 -18.95
C VAL A 82 13.56 8.02 -19.61
N GLN A 83 14.34 7.18 -20.28
CA GLN A 83 15.57 7.60 -20.96
C GLN A 83 15.29 8.51 -22.17
N GLU A 84 14.39 8.11 -23.06
CA GLU A 84 14.12 8.80 -24.33
C GLU A 84 13.47 10.16 -24.09
N GLU A 85 12.48 10.22 -23.19
CA GLU A 85 11.73 11.42 -22.89
C GLU A 85 12.37 12.28 -21.80
N LYS A 86 13.49 11.83 -21.21
CA LYS A 86 14.16 12.51 -20.09
C LYS A 86 13.18 12.79 -18.95
N CYS A 87 12.43 11.77 -18.54
CA CYS A 87 11.46 11.91 -17.46
C CYS A 87 12.14 12.34 -16.17
N THR A 88 11.53 13.28 -15.46
CA THR A 88 12.01 13.78 -14.17
C THR A 88 11.27 13.15 -13.00
N GLY A 89 10.11 12.56 -13.26
CA GLY A 89 9.28 11.85 -12.29
C GLY A 89 8.83 10.49 -12.79
N LEU A 90 8.67 9.55 -11.85
CA LEU A 90 8.15 8.21 -12.12
C LEU A 90 7.19 7.79 -11.01
N HIS A 91 5.97 7.40 -11.36
CA HIS A 91 4.99 6.85 -10.45
C HIS A 91 4.91 5.33 -10.59
N GLY A 92 4.71 4.62 -9.48
CA GLY A 92 4.54 3.18 -9.53
C GLY A 92 4.08 2.57 -8.22
N VAL A 93 3.57 1.35 -8.29
CA VAL A 93 3.41 0.50 -7.12
C VAL A 93 4.71 -0.26 -6.85
N PRO A 94 4.98 -0.74 -5.62
CA PRO A 94 6.24 -1.43 -5.31
C PRO A 94 6.62 -2.55 -6.28
N THR A 95 5.65 -3.35 -6.73
CA THR A 95 5.89 -4.44 -7.68
C THR A 95 6.36 -3.97 -9.07
N MET A 96 5.96 -2.76 -9.50
CA MET A 96 6.45 -2.15 -10.74
C MET A 96 7.92 -1.77 -10.60
N PHE A 97 8.29 -1.07 -9.53
CA PHE A 97 9.70 -0.73 -9.26
C PHE A 97 10.59 -1.97 -9.11
N ILE A 98 10.09 -3.04 -8.46
CA ILE A 98 10.82 -4.32 -8.40
C ILE A 98 11.07 -4.86 -9.81
N ALA A 99 10.04 -4.91 -10.66
CA ALA A 99 10.16 -5.43 -12.03
C ALA A 99 11.14 -4.59 -12.89
N GLU A 100 11.15 -3.28 -12.72
CA GLU A 100 12.08 -2.36 -13.39
C GLU A 100 13.52 -2.59 -12.92
N LEU A 101 13.77 -2.61 -11.59
CA LEU A 101 15.07 -2.83 -10.96
C LEU A 101 15.67 -4.22 -11.26
N GLU A 102 14.81 -5.24 -11.43
CA GLU A 102 15.23 -6.61 -11.73
C GLU A 102 15.26 -6.92 -13.24
N HIS A 103 14.91 -5.95 -14.07
CA HIS A 103 14.94 -6.15 -15.51
C HIS A 103 16.37 -6.41 -16.00
N PRO A 104 16.61 -7.45 -16.82
CA PRO A 104 17.98 -7.83 -17.25
C PRO A 104 18.78 -6.71 -17.90
N LYS A 105 18.11 -5.77 -18.56
CA LYS A 105 18.70 -4.60 -19.22
C LYS A 105 18.73 -3.35 -18.35
N PHE A 106 18.31 -3.39 -17.10
CA PHE A 106 18.19 -2.21 -16.23
C PHE A 106 19.43 -1.31 -16.27
N LYS A 107 20.62 -1.91 -16.21
CA LYS A 107 21.90 -1.19 -16.19
C LYS A 107 22.31 -0.58 -17.55
N GLU A 108 21.55 -0.86 -18.61
CA GLU A 108 21.82 -0.29 -19.95
C GLU A 108 21.16 1.08 -20.13
N PHE A 109 20.24 1.48 -19.22
CA PHE A 109 19.47 2.72 -19.31
C PHE A 109 20.07 3.85 -18.46
N ASP A 110 20.04 5.06 -19.02
CA ASP A 110 20.36 6.30 -18.30
C ASP A 110 19.10 6.86 -17.66
N LEU A 111 18.94 6.66 -16.35
CA LEU A 111 17.83 7.15 -15.56
C LEU A 111 18.16 8.43 -14.77
N SER A 112 19.32 9.05 -15.04
CA SER A 112 19.83 10.19 -14.27
C SER A 112 18.99 11.48 -14.36
N SER A 113 17.99 11.51 -15.25
CA SER A 113 17.01 12.61 -15.31
C SER A 113 15.95 12.54 -14.23
N LEU A 114 15.72 11.35 -13.63
CA LEU A 114 14.74 11.19 -12.57
C LEU A 114 15.20 11.92 -11.29
N ARG A 115 14.24 12.51 -10.59
CA ARG A 115 14.45 13.13 -9.27
C ARG A 115 13.36 12.73 -8.28
N THR A 116 12.11 12.57 -8.72
CA THR A 116 10.93 12.46 -7.86
C THR A 116 9.92 11.41 -8.37
N GLY A 117 8.93 11.14 -7.56
CA GLY A 117 7.82 10.25 -7.91
C GLY A 117 7.07 9.78 -6.67
N ILE A 118 6.09 8.93 -6.90
CA ILE A 118 5.30 8.30 -5.83
C ILE A 118 5.43 6.80 -5.89
N MET A 119 5.76 6.19 -4.75
CA MET A 119 5.60 4.76 -4.52
C MET A 119 4.41 4.56 -3.56
N ALA A 120 3.31 3.99 -4.05
CA ALA A 120 2.08 3.87 -3.26
C ALA A 120 1.21 2.67 -3.72
N GLY A 121 0.03 2.50 -3.11
CA GLY A 121 -0.96 1.50 -3.50
C GLY A 121 -0.87 0.17 -2.74
N SER A 122 0.28 -0.13 -2.15
CA SER A 122 0.51 -1.24 -1.23
C SER A 122 1.62 -0.87 -0.24
N PRO A 123 1.91 -1.68 0.79
CA PRO A 123 3.08 -1.45 1.64
C PRO A 123 4.35 -1.33 0.81
N CYS A 124 5.13 -0.27 1.07
CA CYS A 124 6.37 0.01 0.35
C CYS A 124 7.55 -0.60 1.12
N PRO A 125 8.23 -1.64 0.59
CA PRO A 125 9.37 -2.24 1.27
C PRO A 125 10.54 -1.25 1.36
N ILE A 126 11.13 -1.13 2.54
CA ILE A 126 12.24 -0.20 2.82
C ILE A 126 13.40 -0.39 1.83
N GLU A 127 13.78 -1.65 1.58
CA GLU A 127 14.91 -1.96 0.70
C GLU A 127 14.64 -1.59 -0.76
N ILE A 128 13.40 -1.73 -1.22
CA ILE A 128 13.03 -1.33 -2.58
C ILE A 128 13.08 0.20 -2.72
N MET A 129 12.55 0.94 -1.72
CA MET A 129 12.64 2.40 -1.74
C MET A 129 14.09 2.87 -1.79
N ARG A 130 14.99 2.28 -0.97
CA ARG A 130 16.41 2.61 -1.01
C ARG A 130 17.03 2.37 -2.37
N ARG A 131 16.74 1.22 -2.99
CA ARG A 131 17.21 0.92 -4.34
C ARG A 131 16.69 1.91 -5.38
N VAL A 132 15.44 2.34 -5.29
CA VAL A 132 14.88 3.36 -6.18
C VAL A 132 15.61 4.70 -6.01
N VAL A 133 15.90 5.10 -4.77
CA VAL A 133 16.68 6.31 -4.50
C VAL A 133 18.10 6.20 -5.05
N ASP A 134 18.78 5.08 -4.79
CA ASP A 134 20.21 4.93 -5.08
C ASP A 134 20.47 4.53 -6.54
N GLU A 135 19.67 3.60 -7.11
CA GLU A 135 19.93 3.00 -8.43
C GLU A 135 19.13 3.69 -9.56
N MET A 136 17.96 4.32 -9.24
CA MET A 136 17.13 5.05 -10.22
C MET A 136 17.23 6.57 -10.08
N TYR A 137 18.07 7.09 -9.18
CA TYR A 137 18.31 8.53 -8.96
C TYR A 137 17.09 9.32 -8.44
N CYS A 138 16.03 8.64 -7.98
CA CYS A 138 14.81 9.26 -7.45
C CYS A 138 14.97 9.70 -5.99
N SER A 139 15.86 10.66 -5.73
CA SER A 139 16.18 11.12 -4.36
C SER A 139 15.04 11.83 -3.64
N GLU A 140 14.04 12.32 -4.37
CA GLU A 140 12.86 13.04 -3.88
C GLU A 140 11.59 12.18 -3.99
N MET A 141 11.72 10.85 -3.87
CA MET A 141 10.56 9.96 -3.84
C MET A 141 9.70 10.20 -2.61
N ILE A 142 8.38 10.14 -2.79
CA ILE A 142 7.44 10.18 -1.68
C ILE A 142 6.61 8.91 -1.59
N ILE A 143 6.15 8.60 -0.38
CA ILE A 143 5.13 7.60 -0.11
C ILE A 143 3.83 8.35 0.16
N ALA A 144 2.72 7.89 -0.45
CA ALA A 144 1.40 8.41 -0.19
C ALA A 144 0.47 7.29 0.25
N TYR A 145 -0.33 7.55 1.27
CA TYR A 145 -1.34 6.64 1.78
C TYR A 145 -2.73 7.25 1.63
N GLY A 146 -3.67 6.41 1.30
CA GLY A 146 -5.07 6.73 1.19
C GLY A 146 -5.85 5.65 0.44
N MET A 147 -7.06 5.97 0.06
CA MET A 147 -8.00 5.06 -0.59
C MET A 147 -8.85 5.82 -1.61
N THR A 148 -9.49 5.09 -2.53
CA THR A 148 -10.34 5.71 -3.55
C THR A 148 -11.38 6.66 -2.94
N GLU A 149 -11.95 6.26 -1.81
CA GLU A 149 -12.95 6.99 -1.04
C GLU A 149 -12.43 8.30 -0.44
N THR A 150 -11.12 8.53 -0.46
CA THR A 150 -10.47 9.78 0.00
C THR A 150 -9.71 10.53 -1.09
N SER A 151 -9.94 10.26 -2.36
CA SER A 151 -9.62 11.02 -3.58
C SER A 151 -8.15 11.22 -4.02
N PRO A 152 -7.15 10.38 -3.75
CA PRO A 152 -7.11 9.31 -2.77
C PRO A 152 -6.30 9.63 -1.49
N VAL A 153 -5.47 10.71 -1.42
CA VAL A 153 -4.43 10.89 -0.37
C VAL A 153 -5.03 11.38 0.95
N ILE A 154 -4.63 10.71 2.02
CA ILE A 154 -4.86 11.11 3.42
C ILE A 154 -3.57 11.62 4.06
N THR A 155 -2.47 10.88 3.85
CA THR A 155 -1.13 11.24 4.35
C THR A 155 -0.09 11.05 3.26
N SER A 156 1.00 11.82 3.34
CA SER A 156 2.12 11.74 2.42
C SER A 156 3.42 12.10 3.14
N SER A 157 4.52 11.44 2.77
CA SER A 157 5.85 11.97 3.09
C SER A 157 6.17 13.19 2.21
N GLU A 158 7.13 13.98 2.63
CA GLU A 158 7.67 15.09 1.86
C GLU A 158 9.03 14.73 1.27
N THR A 159 9.43 15.39 0.18
CA THR A 159 10.67 15.09 -0.53
C THR A 159 11.93 15.34 0.30
N ASP A 160 11.84 16.16 1.34
CA ASP A 160 12.93 16.52 2.26
C ASP A 160 12.82 15.85 3.65
N ASP A 161 11.87 14.95 3.83
CA ASP A 161 11.82 14.11 5.02
C ASP A 161 13.08 13.22 5.11
N PRO A 162 13.58 12.95 6.32
CA PRO A 162 14.66 11.96 6.50
C PRO A 162 14.29 10.62 5.87
N ILE A 163 15.25 10.00 5.18
CA ILE A 163 15.02 8.74 4.46
C ILE A 163 14.41 7.66 5.37
N GLU A 164 14.82 7.59 6.63
CA GLU A 164 14.28 6.65 7.60
C GLU A 164 12.79 6.88 7.85
N LYS A 165 12.33 8.12 7.85
CA LYS A 165 10.91 8.48 7.99
C LYS A 165 10.14 8.20 6.71
N GLN A 166 10.70 8.51 5.55
CA GLN A 166 10.08 8.21 4.25
C GLN A 166 9.83 6.71 4.07
N VAL A 167 10.79 5.86 4.44
CA VAL A 167 10.71 4.41 4.22
C VAL A 167 9.97 3.64 5.33
N SER A 168 9.82 4.22 6.52
CA SER A 168 9.19 3.53 7.66
C SER A 168 7.79 4.03 8.00
N THR A 169 7.31 5.10 7.36
CA THR A 169 6.00 5.71 7.62
C THR A 169 5.25 5.99 6.32
N VAL A 170 4.00 6.38 6.43
CA VAL A 170 3.21 6.91 5.31
C VAL A 170 3.12 8.44 5.35
N GLY A 171 4.10 9.08 6.00
CA GLY A 171 4.22 10.52 6.10
C GLY A 171 3.26 11.17 7.08
N ARG A 172 3.02 12.47 6.88
CA ARG A 172 2.17 13.32 7.72
C ARG A 172 0.81 13.56 7.05
N ILE A 173 -0.10 14.14 7.82
CA ILE A 173 -1.45 14.49 7.35
C ILE A 173 -1.36 15.44 6.15
N PHE A 174 -2.09 15.10 5.10
CA PHE A 174 -2.13 15.87 3.86
C PHE A 174 -2.79 17.24 4.07
N PRO A 175 -2.43 18.29 3.30
CA PRO A 175 -2.96 19.63 3.51
C PRO A 175 -4.50 19.67 3.53
N HIS A 176 -5.06 20.37 4.52
CA HIS A 176 -6.50 20.56 4.73
C HIS A 176 -7.31 19.25 4.95
N VAL A 177 -6.63 18.19 5.36
CA VAL A 177 -7.23 16.94 5.82
C VAL A 177 -7.11 16.87 7.35
N GLU A 178 -8.11 16.34 8.00
CA GLU A 178 -8.09 16.03 9.42
C GLU A 178 -7.97 14.52 9.59
N VAL A 179 -7.17 14.07 10.55
CA VAL A 179 -7.00 12.66 10.90
C VAL A 179 -7.15 12.48 12.40
N LYS A 180 -7.81 11.41 12.80
CA LYS A 180 -7.80 10.90 14.16
C LYS A 180 -7.60 9.39 14.14
N ILE A 181 -7.01 8.86 15.22
CA ILE A 181 -6.85 7.43 15.44
C ILE A 181 -7.68 7.08 16.68
N ILE A 182 -8.57 6.08 16.57
CA ILE A 182 -9.51 5.72 17.63
C ILE A 182 -9.36 4.25 18.05
N ASP A 183 -9.69 3.97 19.31
CA ASP A 183 -9.84 2.63 19.83
C ASP A 183 -11.21 2.01 19.44
N GLU A 184 -11.44 0.76 19.83
CA GLU A 184 -12.69 0.03 19.61
C GLU A 184 -13.94 0.67 20.27
N ASN A 185 -13.72 1.59 21.23
CA ASN A 185 -14.78 2.34 21.90
C ASN A 185 -15.01 3.73 21.28
N GLY A 186 -14.35 4.04 20.15
CA GLY A 186 -14.42 5.33 19.46
C GLY A 186 -13.65 6.47 20.13
N ARG A 187 -12.76 6.18 21.10
CA ARG A 187 -11.95 7.18 21.80
C ARG A 187 -10.63 7.41 21.08
N ILE A 188 -10.22 8.69 20.98
CA ILE A 188 -8.90 9.03 20.41
C ILE A 188 -7.81 8.42 21.29
N VAL A 189 -6.89 7.69 20.66
CA VAL A 189 -5.76 7.05 21.33
C VAL A 189 -4.59 8.03 21.53
N ALA A 190 -3.72 7.75 22.50
CA ALA A 190 -2.50 8.53 22.68
C ALA A 190 -1.50 8.30 21.53
N PRO A 191 -0.59 9.25 21.25
CA PRO A 191 0.48 9.07 20.27
C PRO A 191 1.25 7.76 20.49
N GLY A 192 1.51 7.04 19.40
CA GLY A 192 2.18 5.73 19.40
C GLY A 192 1.28 4.54 19.69
N GLN A 193 0.03 4.75 20.13
CA GLN A 193 -0.93 3.66 20.29
C GLN A 193 -1.63 3.34 18.98
N THR A 194 -1.92 2.05 18.77
CA THR A 194 -2.62 1.55 17.59
C THR A 194 -4.13 1.75 17.73
N GLY A 195 -4.77 2.18 16.65
CA GLY A 195 -6.21 2.28 16.52
C GLY A 195 -6.63 2.43 15.06
N GLU A 196 -7.94 2.49 14.81
CA GLU A 196 -8.44 2.75 13.46
C GLU A 196 -8.18 4.20 13.06
N LEU A 197 -7.63 4.41 11.85
CA LEU A 197 -7.43 5.73 11.27
C LEU A 197 -8.74 6.21 10.63
N LEU A 198 -9.18 7.40 11.01
CA LEU A 198 -10.31 8.10 10.39
C LEU A 198 -9.82 9.38 9.74
N ALA A 199 -10.40 9.72 8.59
CA ALA A 199 -10.08 10.93 7.86
C ALA A 199 -11.33 11.79 7.64
N ARG A 200 -11.17 13.13 7.67
CA ARG A 200 -12.21 14.10 7.35
C ARG A 200 -11.60 15.25 6.56
N GLY A 201 -12.33 15.76 5.59
CA GLY A 201 -11.86 16.92 4.81
C GLY A 201 -12.42 16.94 3.40
N TYR A 202 -11.85 17.83 2.60
CA TYR A 202 -12.23 18.00 1.20
C TYR A 202 -12.04 16.73 0.37
N ASN A 203 -11.16 15.82 0.81
CA ASN A 203 -10.79 14.61 0.09
C ASN A 203 -11.83 13.47 0.24
N VAL A 204 -12.69 13.50 1.25
CA VAL A 204 -13.68 12.44 1.49
C VAL A 204 -14.75 12.47 0.41
N MET A 205 -15.08 11.31 -0.16
CA MET A 205 -16.13 11.12 -1.16
C MET A 205 -17.49 11.59 -0.69
N GLN A 206 -18.44 11.80 -1.60
CA GLN A 206 -19.84 12.05 -1.24
C GLN A 206 -20.56 10.80 -0.70
N GLY A 207 -20.07 9.63 -1.08
CA GLY A 207 -20.63 8.33 -0.74
C GLY A 207 -20.45 7.33 -1.86
N TYR A 208 -20.94 6.10 -1.65
CA TYR A 208 -21.01 5.10 -2.70
C TYR A 208 -22.25 5.32 -3.57
N TRP A 209 -22.06 5.23 -4.88
CA TRP A 209 -23.15 5.40 -5.86
C TRP A 209 -24.23 4.36 -5.65
N ASP A 210 -25.46 4.84 -5.42
CA ASP A 210 -26.68 4.03 -5.21
C ASP A 210 -26.55 3.00 -4.06
N ASP A 211 -25.75 3.30 -3.03
CA ASP A 211 -25.53 2.44 -1.87
C ASP A 211 -25.43 3.28 -0.59
N ILE A 212 -26.58 3.71 -0.09
CA ILE A 212 -26.70 4.56 1.11
C ILE A 212 -26.23 3.80 2.35
N GLU A 213 -26.60 2.52 2.49
CA GLU A 213 -26.23 1.70 3.63
C GLU A 213 -24.71 1.60 3.80
N LYS A 214 -24.00 1.32 2.70
CA LYS A 214 -22.53 1.27 2.73
C LYS A 214 -21.90 2.65 2.91
N THR A 215 -22.55 3.71 2.48
CA THR A 215 -22.10 5.07 2.73
C THR A 215 -22.14 5.41 4.22
N GLU A 216 -23.27 5.13 4.88
CA GLU A 216 -23.47 5.37 6.32
C GLU A 216 -22.59 4.46 7.20
N GLU A 217 -22.28 3.24 6.75
CA GLU A 217 -21.28 2.38 7.40
C GLU A 217 -19.85 2.93 7.32
N SER A 218 -19.54 3.69 6.27
CA SER A 218 -18.19 4.14 5.98
C SER A 218 -17.91 5.58 6.41
N ILE A 219 -18.94 6.45 6.43
CA ILE A 219 -18.82 7.85 6.80
C ILE A 219 -19.81 8.13 7.94
N ASP A 220 -19.31 8.50 9.11
CA ASP A 220 -20.12 8.80 10.27
C ASP A 220 -20.89 10.13 10.12
N GLU A 221 -21.86 10.39 11.02
CA GLU A 221 -22.70 11.61 11.01
C GLU A 221 -21.86 12.90 11.14
N ALA A 222 -20.64 12.83 11.69
CA ALA A 222 -19.73 13.96 11.82
C ALA A 222 -18.80 14.14 10.60
N GLY A 223 -18.99 13.32 9.55
CA GLY A 223 -18.25 13.35 8.31
C GLY A 223 -16.87 12.68 8.36
N TRP A 224 -16.63 11.84 9.36
CA TRP A 224 -15.40 11.06 9.41
C TRP A 224 -15.53 9.77 8.59
N MET A 225 -14.60 9.61 7.65
CA MET A 225 -14.43 8.38 6.87
C MET A 225 -13.65 7.35 7.69
N HIS A 226 -14.27 6.21 7.96
CA HIS A 226 -13.64 5.03 8.53
C HIS A 226 -12.82 4.32 7.45
N THR A 227 -11.50 4.32 7.59
CA THR A 227 -10.64 3.72 6.56
C THR A 227 -10.60 2.20 6.64
N GLY A 228 -10.92 1.63 7.80
CA GLY A 228 -10.74 0.22 8.10
C GLY A 228 -9.27 -0.18 8.24
N ASP A 229 -8.35 0.80 8.21
CA ASP A 229 -6.92 0.58 8.39
C ASP A 229 -6.49 0.96 9.81
N LEU A 230 -5.66 0.12 10.41
CA LEU A 230 -5.06 0.35 11.72
C LEU A 230 -3.76 1.13 11.55
N ALA A 231 -3.62 2.17 12.37
CA ALA A 231 -2.46 3.04 12.30
C ALA A 231 -1.95 3.44 13.68
N THR A 232 -0.73 3.94 13.72
CA THR A 232 -0.15 4.71 14.82
C THR A 232 0.26 6.08 14.30
N MET A 233 0.33 7.07 15.17
CA MET A 233 0.90 8.39 14.88
C MET A 233 1.93 8.73 15.93
N ASP A 234 3.12 9.13 15.51
CA ASP A 234 4.15 9.54 16.45
C ASP A 234 3.94 11.01 16.91
N PRO A 235 4.67 11.48 17.93
CA PRO A 235 4.57 12.88 18.39
C PRO A 235 4.96 13.93 17.36
N GLU A 236 5.69 13.54 16.30
CA GLU A 236 6.08 14.42 15.19
C GLU A 236 5.02 14.47 14.08
N GLY A 237 3.93 13.69 14.24
CA GLY A 237 2.80 13.62 13.30
C GLY A 237 2.97 12.63 12.15
N PHE A 238 4.01 11.79 12.16
CA PHE A 238 4.16 10.73 11.17
C PHE A 238 3.22 9.58 11.45
N CYS A 239 2.45 9.19 10.44
CA CYS A 239 1.57 8.05 10.49
C CYS A 239 2.29 6.77 10.02
N ASN A 240 1.98 5.66 10.69
CA ASN A 240 2.39 4.34 10.23
C ASN A 240 1.16 3.42 10.17
N ILE A 241 0.93 2.79 9.02
CA ILE A 241 -0.15 1.82 8.84
C ILE A 241 0.37 0.46 9.31
N VAL A 242 -0.25 -0.09 10.33
CA VAL A 242 0.16 -1.37 10.95
C VAL A 242 -0.64 -2.57 10.43
N GLY A 243 -1.75 -2.32 9.73
CA GLY A 243 -2.56 -3.38 9.14
C GLY A 243 -3.97 -2.91 8.80
N ARG A 244 -4.84 -3.89 8.54
CA ARG A 244 -6.28 -3.66 8.40
C ARG A 244 -7.03 -4.25 9.56
N VAL A 245 -8.11 -3.60 9.97
CA VAL A 245 -9.02 -4.13 11.00
C VAL A 245 -9.48 -5.55 10.62
N LYS A 246 -9.83 -5.77 9.35
CA LYS A 246 -10.30 -7.07 8.82
C LYS A 246 -9.22 -8.13 8.63
N ASP A 247 -7.96 -7.72 8.51
CA ASP A 247 -6.81 -8.62 8.30
C ASP A 247 -6.08 -8.93 9.61
N MET A 248 -6.43 -8.25 10.70
CA MET A 248 -5.89 -8.51 12.04
C MET A 248 -6.26 -9.94 12.46
N VAL A 249 -5.27 -10.69 12.92
CA VAL A 249 -5.44 -12.08 13.35
C VAL A 249 -5.60 -12.11 14.86
N ILE A 250 -6.71 -12.68 15.34
CA ILE A 250 -6.97 -12.84 16.78
C ILE A 250 -6.54 -14.24 17.20
N ARG A 251 -5.35 -14.35 17.75
CA ARG A 251 -4.78 -15.63 18.16
C ARG A 251 -4.69 -15.76 19.68
N GLY A 252 -5.60 -16.54 20.26
CA GLY A 252 -5.63 -16.79 21.70
C GLY A 252 -5.84 -15.54 22.56
N GLY A 253 -6.57 -14.54 22.03
CA GLY A 253 -6.82 -13.25 22.68
C GLY A 253 -5.77 -12.16 22.37
N GLU A 254 -4.71 -12.49 21.62
CA GLU A 254 -3.71 -11.52 21.17
C GLU A 254 -4.04 -11.02 19.76
N ASN A 255 -4.01 -9.71 19.59
CA ASN A 255 -4.15 -9.06 18.28
C ASN A 255 -2.81 -9.08 17.56
N ILE A 256 -2.74 -9.79 16.44
CA ILE A 256 -1.52 -9.90 15.62
C ILE A 256 -1.75 -9.14 14.32
N TYR A 257 -0.82 -8.29 13.98
CA TYR A 257 -0.82 -7.51 12.74
C TYR A 257 0.08 -8.18 11.71
N PRO A 258 -0.47 -8.77 10.63
CA PRO A 258 0.29 -9.51 9.63
C PRO A 258 1.48 -8.76 9.07
N ARG A 259 1.34 -7.46 8.86
CA ARG A 259 2.39 -6.60 8.30
C ARG A 259 3.68 -6.61 9.10
N GLU A 260 3.60 -6.65 10.43
CA GLU A 260 4.80 -6.72 11.29
C GLU A 260 5.64 -7.98 11.00
N ILE A 261 4.95 -9.08 10.72
CA ILE A 261 5.59 -10.36 10.40
C ILE A 261 6.14 -10.34 8.97
N GLU A 262 5.38 -9.78 8.04
CA GLU A 262 5.79 -9.61 6.64
C GLU A 262 7.07 -8.77 6.56
N GLU A 263 7.10 -7.61 7.21
CA GLU A 263 8.28 -6.73 7.24
C GLU A 263 9.51 -7.41 7.85
N TYR A 264 9.31 -8.27 8.84
CA TYR A 264 10.42 -9.06 9.40
C TYR A 264 10.90 -10.10 8.39
N LEU A 265 10.00 -10.85 7.76
CA LEU A 265 10.31 -11.90 6.79
C LEU A 265 10.95 -11.38 5.51
N TYR A 266 10.65 -10.15 5.07
CA TYR A 266 11.34 -9.50 3.94
C TYR A 266 12.85 -9.35 4.14
N ARG A 267 13.35 -9.40 5.39
CA ARG A 267 14.80 -9.37 5.68
C ARG A 267 15.49 -10.69 5.38
N HIS A 268 14.74 -11.76 5.12
CA HIS A 268 15.31 -13.07 4.81
C HIS A 268 15.93 -13.07 3.41
N PRO A 269 17.20 -13.51 3.23
CA PRO A 269 17.92 -13.35 1.96
C PRO A 269 17.24 -14.02 0.75
N ASN A 270 16.51 -15.11 0.96
CA ASN A 270 15.89 -15.91 -0.09
C ASN A 270 14.42 -15.54 -0.38
N ILE A 271 13.81 -14.63 0.38
CA ILE A 271 12.43 -14.21 0.18
C ILE A 271 12.38 -13.05 -0.82
N SER A 272 11.56 -13.18 -1.85
CA SER A 272 11.20 -12.11 -2.77
C SER A 272 9.96 -11.37 -2.31
N ASP A 273 8.90 -12.12 -1.89
CA ASP A 273 7.66 -11.55 -1.38
C ASP A 273 7.02 -12.48 -0.34
N VAL A 274 6.26 -11.90 0.59
CA VAL A 274 5.57 -12.65 1.64
C VAL A 274 4.24 -12.00 2.00
N GLN A 275 3.22 -12.84 2.18
CA GLN A 275 1.90 -12.43 2.63
C GLN A 275 1.47 -13.28 3.82
N VAL A 276 1.11 -12.63 4.93
CA VAL A 276 0.67 -13.27 6.17
C VAL A 276 -0.82 -12.99 6.40
N PHE A 277 -1.56 -13.99 6.83
CA PHE A 277 -2.99 -13.92 7.11
C PHE A 277 -3.43 -14.96 8.13
N GLY A 278 -4.60 -14.76 8.73
CA GLY A 278 -5.20 -15.70 9.67
C GLY A 278 -5.99 -16.80 8.96
N VAL A 279 -5.94 -18.01 9.51
CA VAL A 279 -6.85 -19.12 9.18
C VAL A 279 -7.52 -19.61 10.46
N PRO A 280 -8.75 -20.16 10.39
CA PRO A 280 -9.46 -20.65 11.58
C PRO A 280 -8.68 -21.72 12.35
N ASP A 281 -8.69 -21.65 13.69
CA ASP A 281 -8.11 -22.65 14.57
C ASP A 281 -9.03 -22.95 15.77
N VAL A 282 -9.23 -24.20 16.08
CA VAL A 282 -10.15 -24.63 17.17
C VAL A 282 -9.67 -24.19 18.54
N LYS A 283 -8.37 -24.09 18.76
CA LYS A 283 -7.77 -23.77 20.07
C LYS A 283 -7.56 -22.29 20.26
N PHE A 284 -7.10 -21.60 19.21
CA PHE A 284 -6.65 -20.22 19.31
C PHE A 284 -7.57 -19.23 18.60
N VAL A 285 -8.73 -19.65 18.09
CA VAL A 285 -9.64 -18.91 17.23
C VAL A 285 -9.07 -18.78 15.82
N GLU A 286 -7.86 -18.26 15.70
CA GLU A 286 -7.11 -18.18 14.44
C GLU A 286 -5.65 -18.60 14.66
N GLU A 287 -5.04 -19.06 13.55
CA GLU A 287 -3.61 -19.33 13.43
C GLU A 287 -3.03 -18.60 12.23
N LEU A 288 -1.73 -18.30 12.31
CA LEU A 288 -1.03 -17.59 11.26
C LEU A 288 -0.62 -18.52 10.11
N CYS A 289 -0.90 -18.06 8.90
CA CYS A 289 -0.43 -18.65 7.66
C CYS A 289 0.41 -17.64 6.89
N ALA A 290 1.56 -18.08 6.37
CA ALA A 290 2.42 -17.29 5.49
C ALA A 290 2.53 -17.94 4.12
N TRP A 291 2.21 -17.20 3.06
CA TRP A 291 2.54 -17.56 1.68
C TRP A 291 3.78 -16.79 1.26
N ILE A 292 4.78 -17.49 0.72
CA ILE A 292 6.10 -16.96 0.43
C ILE A 292 6.47 -17.20 -1.02
N ILE A 293 6.95 -16.16 -1.69
CA ILE A 293 7.60 -16.25 -3.00
C ILE A 293 9.10 -16.15 -2.77
N LEU A 294 9.85 -17.14 -3.20
CA LEU A 294 11.31 -17.14 -3.12
C LEU A 294 11.93 -16.40 -4.30
N LYS A 295 13.13 -15.87 -4.09
CA LYS A 295 13.95 -15.32 -5.18
C LYS A 295 14.30 -16.41 -6.19
N PRO A 296 14.53 -16.07 -7.47
CA PRO A 296 14.98 -17.01 -8.48
C PRO A 296 16.22 -17.81 -8.00
N ASP A 297 16.24 -19.09 -8.37
CA ASP A 297 17.36 -20.01 -8.07
C ASP A 297 17.70 -20.19 -6.59
N THR A 298 16.78 -19.84 -5.67
CA THR A 298 16.93 -20.08 -4.23
C THR A 298 15.95 -21.14 -3.74
N SER A 299 16.28 -21.75 -2.61
CA SER A 299 15.41 -22.69 -1.91
C SER A 299 15.36 -22.35 -0.43
N CYS A 300 14.26 -22.68 0.22
CA CYS A 300 14.07 -22.51 1.64
C CYS A 300 13.03 -23.53 2.12
N SER A 301 13.23 -24.07 3.32
CA SER A 301 12.27 -24.93 3.99
C SER A 301 11.41 -24.14 4.98
N GLU A 302 10.25 -24.70 5.34
CA GLU A 302 9.39 -24.10 6.38
C GLU A 302 10.12 -23.97 7.73
N GLU A 303 10.98 -24.95 8.06
CA GLU A 303 11.71 -24.92 9.33
C GLU A 303 12.79 -23.82 9.34
N GLU A 304 13.46 -23.56 8.23
CA GLU A 304 14.38 -22.42 8.09
C GLU A 304 13.67 -21.09 8.31
N ILE A 305 12.45 -20.92 7.78
CA ILE A 305 11.64 -19.72 8.03
C ILE A 305 11.26 -19.59 9.51
N ARG A 306 10.82 -20.69 10.16
CA ARG A 306 10.48 -20.68 11.59
C ARG A 306 11.69 -20.38 12.46
N GLU A 307 12.85 -20.96 12.11
CA GLU A 307 14.10 -20.71 12.83
C GLU A 307 14.58 -19.27 12.67
N PHE A 308 14.43 -18.69 11.47
CA PHE A 308 14.71 -17.27 11.22
C PHE A 308 13.86 -16.34 12.11
N CYS A 309 12.62 -16.71 12.40
CA CYS A 309 11.73 -15.97 13.29
C CYS A 309 12.04 -16.18 14.77
N ARG A 310 12.63 -17.33 15.15
CA ARG A 310 12.77 -17.74 16.54
C ARG A 310 13.69 -16.80 17.34
N GLY A 311 13.18 -16.27 18.45
CA GLY A 311 13.91 -15.32 19.29
C GLY A 311 14.02 -13.91 18.74
N GLN A 312 13.50 -13.66 17.54
CA GLN A 312 13.50 -12.35 16.88
C GLN A 312 12.13 -11.66 16.93
N ILE A 313 11.07 -12.46 16.79
CA ILE A 313 9.70 -12.03 17.00
C ILE A 313 9.04 -12.86 18.10
N ALA A 314 7.95 -12.38 18.66
CA ALA A 314 7.23 -13.11 19.70
C ALA A 314 6.78 -14.49 19.17
N HIS A 315 6.90 -15.53 20.00
CA HIS A 315 6.62 -16.91 19.59
C HIS A 315 5.22 -17.08 18.96
N TYR A 316 4.22 -16.37 19.50
CA TYR A 316 2.84 -16.45 18.99
C TYR A 316 2.66 -15.75 17.62
N LYS A 317 3.65 -14.97 17.15
CA LYS A 317 3.70 -14.33 15.82
C LYS A 317 4.40 -15.18 14.76
N ILE A 318 5.01 -16.32 15.13
CA ILE A 318 5.65 -17.21 14.17
C ILE A 318 4.57 -17.97 13.38
N PRO A 319 4.56 -17.88 12.02
CA PRO A 319 3.56 -18.58 11.23
C PRO A 319 3.58 -20.09 11.45
N ARG A 320 2.42 -20.65 11.80
CA ARG A 320 2.24 -22.08 11.93
C ARG A 320 2.25 -22.78 10.59
N TYR A 321 1.52 -22.20 9.63
CA TYR A 321 1.41 -22.71 8.27
C TYR A 321 2.25 -21.85 7.34
N ILE A 322 3.13 -22.50 6.57
CA ILE A 322 3.99 -21.84 5.60
C ILE A 322 3.79 -22.51 4.26
N ARG A 323 3.64 -21.74 3.20
CA ARG A 323 3.47 -22.23 1.85
C ARG A 323 4.34 -21.46 0.87
N PHE A 324 5.13 -22.17 0.09
CA PHE A 324 5.88 -21.57 -1.00
C PHE A 324 5.03 -21.59 -2.27
N VAL A 325 4.90 -20.41 -2.90
CA VAL A 325 4.09 -20.21 -4.11
C VAL A 325 4.89 -19.47 -5.16
N LYS A 326 4.43 -19.51 -6.40
CA LYS A 326 5.04 -18.76 -7.51
C LYS A 326 4.37 -17.41 -7.73
N GLU A 327 3.10 -17.29 -7.35
CA GLU A 327 2.28 -16.10 -7.54
C GLU A 327 1.16 -16.06 -6.50
N TYR A 328 0.62 -14.88 -6.25
CA TYR A 328 -0.57 -14.66 -5.42
C TYR A 328 -1.80 -14.43 -6.28
N PRO A 329 -3.02 -14.71 -5.75
CA PRO A 329 -4.25 -14.21 -6.35
C PRO A 329 -4.25 -12.68 -6.24
N MET A 330 -4.39 -12.01 -7.39
CA MET A 330 -4.32 -10.55 -7.50
C MET A 330 -5.64 -9.98 -8.01
N THR A 331 -5.94 -8.75 -7.61
CA THR A 331 -6.95 -7.93 -8.30
C THR A 331 -6.41 -7.43 -9.63
N ILE A 332 -7.31 -6.94 -10.51
CA ILE A 332 -6.92 -6.30 -11.79
C ILE A 332 -5.97 -5.09 -11.57
N THR A 333 -6.06 -4.45 -10.40
CA THR A 333 -5.21 -3.31 -10.02
C THR A 333 -3.89 -3.71 -9.33
N GLY A 334 -3.54 -5.00 -9.31
CA GLY A 334 -2.27 -5.48 -8.74
C GLY A 334 -2.25 -5.61 -7.21
N LYS A 335 -3.41 -5.63 -6.53
CA LYS A 335 -3.47 -5.85 -5.07
C LYS A 335 -3.68 -7.33 -4.75
N VAL A 336 -2.92 -7.84 -3.77
CA VAL A 336 -3.04 -9.21 -3.28
C VAL A 336 -4.40 -9.44 -2.61
N GLN A 337 -5.04 -10.55 -2.95
CA GLN A 337 -6.34 -10.97 -2.41
C GLN A 337 -6.15 -11.97 -1.26
N LYS A 338 -5.83 -11.49 -0.06
CA LYS A 338 -5.61 -12.35 1.13
C LYS A 338 -6.81 -13.22 1.45
N PHE A 339 -8.04 -12.76 1.20
CA PHE A 339 -9.23 -13.57 1.42
C PHE A 339 -9.24 -14.84 0.54
N ALA A 340 -8.83 -14.74 -0.73
CA ALA A 340 -8.76 -15.90 -1.63
C ALA A 340 -7.64 -16.87 -1.20
N MET A 341 -6.54 -16.36 -0.64
CA MET A 341 -5.49 -17.17 -0.05
C MET A 341 -5.98 -17.90 1.19
N ARG A 342 -6.72 -17.19 2.08
CA ARG A 342 -7.35 -17.74 3.29
C ARG A 342 -8.32 -18.87 2.93
N ASP A 343 -9.25 -18.64 2.01
CA ASP A 343 -10.25 -19.61 1.58
C ASP A 343 -9.59 -20.88 1.07
N LYS A 344 -8.54 -20.74 0.24
CA LYS A 344 -7.78 -21.86 -0.29
C LYS A 344 -7.08 -22.68 0.80
N MET A 345 -6.51 -22.01 1.80
CA MET A 345 -5.87 -22.70 2.94
C MET A 345 -6.88 -23.40 3.84
N ILE A 346 -8.07 -22.80 4.04
CA ILE A 346 -9.17 -23.43 4.79
C ILE A 346 -9.59 -24.74 4.10
N GLU A 347 -9.74 -24.71 2.79
CA GLU A 347 -10.11 -25.90 1.99
C GLU A 347 -9.02 -26.97 2.04
N GLU A 348 -7.76 -26.60 1.77
CA GLU A 348 -6.64 -27.55 1.69
C GLU A 348 -6.27 -28.19 3.04
N LEU A 349 -6.45 -27.47 4.13
CA LEU A 349 -6.16 -27.96 5.49
C LEU A 349 -7.39 -28.53 6.20
N ASP A 350 -8.55 -28.57 5.53
CA ASP A 350 -9.85 -29.02 6.07
C ASP A 350 -10.22 -28.32 7.39
N LEU A 351 -10.01 -27.00 7.46
CA LEU A 351 -10.25 -26.19 8.65
C LEU A 351 -11.72 -25.80 8.85
N ASN A 352 -12.65 -26.33 8.06
CA ASN A 352 -14.08 -25.97 8.08
C ASN A 352 -14.83 -26.31 9.39
N GLN A 353 -14.22 -27.04 10.32
CA GLN A 353 -14.84 -27.41 11.60
C GLN A 353 -14.66 -26.39 12.73
N ALA A 354 -13.87 -25.36 12.54
CA ALA A 354 -13.71 -24.27 13.52
C ALA A 354 -14.87 -23.26 13.42
N LYS A 355 -16.11 -23.69 13.55
CA LYS A 355 -17.24 -22.77 13.80
C LYS A 355 -17.11 -22.31 15.23
N THR A 356 -16.74 -21.06 15.42
CA THR A 356 -16.87 -20.34 16.69
C THR A 356 -18.31 -20.38 17.14
N ALA A 357 -18.52 -20.80 18.39
CA ALA A 357 -19.81 -20.74 19.09
C ALA A 357 -20.25 -19.28 19.32
#